data_1fa46d974a725f79bd0d784f67bdbd46
#
_entry.id   1fa46d974a725f79bd0d784f67bdbd46
#
_cell.length_a   1.000
_cell.length_b   1.000
_cell.length_c   1.000
_cell.angle_alpha   90.00
_cell.angle_beta   90.00
_cell.angle_gamma   90.00
#
_symmetry.space_group_name_H-M   'P 1'
#
loop_
_entity.id
_entity.type
_entity.pdbx_description
1 polymer ?
#
loop_
_entity_poly.entity_id
_entity_poly.type
_entity_poly.pdbx_seq_one_letter_code
_entity_poly.pdbx_strand_id
1 'polypeptide(L)'
;MPRHVFILFLAWIVPALVEVRADSWSGKSVDFSHGDLCVSPNGRFLQHTDGTPFLYLGDTAWELIYRLNEPEVELYMENRRTKGFTVIQTVILSELDGSDGINRPLINGSPSTPDPDYFKWVDRVLEIAGEKGLYVGLLPTWGDKVDKQWGAGPEIFDEANAREYGRWLGRRYADTPNIIWIIGGDRSGEGKNFTVWKAMAEGIKECDKRHLMTYHPQGEHSSSFWFHDETWLDFNMFQSGHAQRDYAIYRRLLLNDLQKQPIKPVLDGEPRYENIPIDFKSENGRFDDFDVRMTLYQSMFSGACGYTYGCNEVWQMYSDKYSPMIDAQTTW
;
A
#
# COMPACT_ATOMS: atom_id res chain seq x y z
N MET A 1 4.38 -68.29 47.79
CA MET A 1 3.65 -67.37 46.90
C MET A 1 4.66 -66.34 46.34
N PRO A 2 5.09 -66.39 45.09
CA PRO A 2 6.00 -65.41 44.53
C PRO A 2 5.25 -64.15 44.08
N ARG A 3 5.75 -62.97 44.51
CA ARG A 3 5.27 -61.64 44.08
C ARG A 3 5.87 -61.32 42.73
N HIS A 4 5.01 -61.15 41.74
CA HIS A 4 5.42 -60.63 40.41
C HIS A 4 5.49 -59.14 40.47
N VAL A 5 6.68 -58.58 40.22
CA VAL A 5 6.92 -57.13 40.05
C VAL A 5 6.74 -56.86 38.57
N PHE A 6 5.71 -56.09 38.23
CA PHE A 6 5.53 -55.52 36.89
C PHE A 6 6.33 -54.23 36.76
N ILE A 7 7.37 -54.23 35.92
CA ILE A 7 8.10 -53.00 35.56
C ILE A 7 7.42 -52.42 34.31
N LEU A 8 6.72 -51.29 34.48
CA LEU A 8 6.18 -50.49 33.35
C LEU A 8 7.33 -49.68 32.75
N PHE A 9 7.69 -50.02 31.51
CA PHE A 9 8.52 -49.14 30.68
C PHE A 9 7.65 -48.03 30.10
N LEU A 10 7.81 -46.80 30.57
CA LEU A 10 7.29 -45.61 29.94
C LEU A 10 8.28 -45.24 28.80
N ALA A 11 7.90 -45.53 27.58
CA ALA A 11 8.62 -45.02 26.43
C ALA A 11 8.28 -43.52 26.23
N TRP A 12 9.21 -42.67 26.45
CA TRP A 12 9.10 -41.26 26.10
C TRP A 12 9.20 -41.12 24.57
N ILE A 13 8.06 -40.88 23.92
CA ILE A 13 8.04 -40.45 22.52
C ILE A 13 8.35 -38.96 22.56
N VAL A 14 9.60 -38.59 22.27
CA VAL A 14 9.98 -37.21 21.98
C VAL A 14 9.49 -36.92 20.55
N PRO A 15 8.52 -36.04 20.36
CA PRO A 15 8.17 -35.63 19.00
C PRO A 15 9.38 -34.93 18.38
N ALA A 16 9.95 -35.51 17.34
CA ALA A 16 10.91 -34.80 16.50
C ALA A 16 10.19 -33.58 15.93
N LEU A 17 10.55 -32.40 16.41
CA LEU A 17 10.18 -31.14 15.76
C LEU A 17 10.86 -31.16 14.38
N VAL A 18 10.10 -31.55 13.36
CA VAL A 18 10.48 -31.30 11.98
C VAL A 18 10.33 -29.79 11.80
N GLU A 19 11.45 -29.07 11.86
CA GLU A 19 11.50 -27.73 11.31
C GLU A 19 11.15 -27.82 9.83
N VAL A 20 9.91 -27.53 9.48
CA VAL A 20 9.56 -27.27 8.08
C VAL A 20 10.17 -25.91 7.75
N ARG A 21 11.42 -25.90 7.30
CA ARG A 21 11.94 -24.75 6.58
C ARG A 21 11.14 -24.66 5.30
N ALA A 22 10.24 -23.70 5.25
CA ALA A 22 9.68 -23.28 3.99
C ALA A 22 10.86 -22.85 3.11
N ASP A 23 11.13 -23.57 2.03
CA ASP A 23 12.09 -23.13 1.03
C ASP A 23 11.67 -21.73 0.59
N SER A 24 12.56 -20.76 0.70
CA SER A 24 12.27 -19.39 0.29
C SER A 24 11.94 -19.40 -1.20
N TRP A 25 10.79 -18.82 -1.57
CA TRP A 25 10.42 -18.69 -2.97
C TRP A 25 11.52 -17.97 -3.76
N SER A 26 12.05 -18.61 -4.79
CA SER A 26 13.17 -18.09 -5.60
C SER A 26 12.71 -17.41 -6.90
N GLY A 27 11.43 -17.54 -7.26
CA GLY A 27 10.85 -16.91 -8.45
C GLY A 27 10.44 -15.45 -8.24
N LYS A 28 9.89 -14.84 -9.29
CA LYS A 28 9.22 -13.53 -9.21
C LYS A 28 7.96 -13.65 -8.37
N SER A 29 7.56 -12.55 -7.70
CA SER A 29 6.31 -12.53 -6.94
C SER A 29 5.09 -12.71 -7.83
N VAL A 30 5.07 -12.01 -8.97
CA VAL A 30 4.01 -12.10 -9.99
C VAL A 30 4.66 -12.33 -11.35
N ASP A 31 4.04 -13.17 -12.16
CA ASP A 31 4.42 -13.37 -13.56
C ASP A 31 3.61 -12.41 -14.45
N PHE A 32 4.24 -11.38 -14.98
CA PHE A 32 3.61 -10.40 -15.86
C PHE A 32 3.24 -10.94 -17.24
N SER A 33 3.66 -12.17 -17.60
CA SER A 33 3.26 -12.81 -18.86
C SER A 33 1.75 -13.13 -18.92
N HIS A 34 1.05 -13.12 -17.76
CA HIS A 34 -0.41 -13.22 -17.70
C HIS A 34 -1.14 -11.96 -18.19
N GLY A 35 -0.40 -10.90 -18.53
CA GLY A 35 -0.93 -9.64 -19.02
C GLY A 35 -1.27 -8.64 -17.92
N ASP A 36 -1.94 -7.56 -18.31
CA ASP A 36 -2.28 -6.46 -17.40
C ASP A 36 -3.32 -6.87 -16.35
N LEU A 37 -3.36 -6.13 -15.25
CA LEU A 37 -4.41 -6.32 -14.26
C LEU A 37 -5.73 -5.71 -14.72
N CYS A 38 -6.81 -6.40 -14.42
CA CYS A 38 -8.18 -5.93 -14.64
C CYS A 38 -9.10 -6.36 -13.49
N VAL A 39 -10.27 -5.75 -13.43
CA VAL A 39 -11.33 -6.18 -12.52
C VAL A 39 -11.97 -7.45 -13.10
N SER A 40 -12.19 -8.45 -12.25
CA SER A 40 -12.86 -9.70 -12.64
C SER A 40 -14.29 -9.46 -13.16
N PRO A 41 -14.83 -10.33 -14.02
CA PRO A 41 -16.15 -10.13 -14.61
C PRO A 41 -17.30 -10.00 -13.60
N ASN A 42 -17.14 -10.57 -12.40
CA ASN A 42 -18.13 -10.44 -11.33
C ASN A 42 -17.92 -9.20 -10.45
N GLY A 43 -16.89 -8.39 -10.71
CA GLY A 43 -16.58 -7.18 -9.95
C GLY A 43 -16.06 -7.41 -8.53
N ARG A 44 -15.62 -8.62 -8.16
CA ARG A 44 -15.31 -8.95 -6.77
C ARG A 44 -13.82 -9.04 -6.44
N PHE A 45 -12.98 -9.26 -7.44
CA PHE A 45 -11.54 -9.41 -7.25
C PHE A 45 -10.75 -8.87 -8.45
N LEU A 46 -9.46 -8.84 -8.34
CA LEU A 46 -8.54 -8.47 -9.40
C LEU A 46 -8.01 -9.74 -10.09
N GLN A 47 -7.76 -9.63 -11.37
CA GLN A 47 -7.18 -10.70 -12.17
C GLN A 47 -6.32 -10.14 -13.29
N HIS A 48 -5.51 -10.97 -13.91
CA HIS A 48 -4.84 -10.67 -15.17
C HIS A 48 -5.80 -10.77 -16.35
N THR A 49 -5.42 -10.18 -17.49
CA THR A 49 -6.26 -10.18 -18.71
C THR A 49 -6.48 -11.56 -19.28
N ASP A 50 -5.63 -12.55 -18.99
CA ASP A 50 -5.83 -13.96 -19.36
C ASP A 50 -6.78 -14.71 -18.39
N GLY A 51 -7.27 -14.04 -17.34
CA GLY A 51 -8.16 -14.60 -16.32
C GLY A 51 -7.46 -15.20 -15.09
N THR A 52 -6.12 -15.19 -15.04
CA THR A 52 -5.37 -15.63 -13.86
C THR A 52 -5.69 -14.74 -12.66
N PRO A 53 -6.15 -15.30 -11.53
CA PRO A 53 -6.45 -14.50 -10.34
C PRO A 53 -5.23 -13.76 -9.81
N PHE A 54 -5.43 -12.53 -9.33
CA PHE A 54 -4.41 -11.73 -8.67
C PHE A 54 -4.80 -11.46 -7.22
N LEU A 55 -3.92 -11.84 -6.29
CA LEU A 55 -4.05 -11.47 -4.88
C LEU A 55 -3.25 -10.19 -4.63
N TYR A 56 -3.95 -9.12 -4.27
CA TYR A 56 -3.28 -7.91 -3.80
C TYR A 56 -2.81 -8.15 -2.36
N LEU A 57 -1.56 -8.56 -2.17
CA LEU A 57 -0.89 -8.60 -0.89
C LEU A 57 0.16 -7.49 -0.87
N GLY A 58 -0.26 -6.34 -0.35
CA GLY A 58 0.55 -5.13 -0.32
C GLY A 58 1.41 -4.99 0.93
N ASP A 59 2.51 -4.26 0.79
CA ASP A 59 3.28 -3.71 1.90
C ASP A 59 3.37 -2.19 1.79
N THR A 60 3.28 -1.50 2.93
CA THR A 60 3.31 -0.04 2.98
C THR A 60 4.73 0.47 3.16
N ALA A 61 5.17 1.30 2.22
CA ALA A 61 6.50 1.88 2.16
C ALA A 61 6.43 3.34 1.66
N TRP A 62 5.68 4.22 2.37
CA TRP A 62 5.38 5.57 1.90
C TRP A 62 6.62 6.37 1.57
N GLU A 63 7.68 6.28 2.39
CA GLU A 63 8.91 7.05 2.26
C GLU A 63 10.01 6.37 1.45
N LEU A 64 9.72 5.24 0.77
CA LEU A 64 10.71 4.44 0.06
C LEU A 64 11.47 5.25 -1.00
N ILE A 65 10.75 5.91 -1.91
CA ILE A 65 11.35 6.68 -3.01
C ILE A 65 12.16 7.86 -2.46
N TYR A 66 11.67 8.46 -1.37
CA TYR A 66 12.29 9.65 -0.79
C TYR A 66 13.55 9.35 0.04
N ARG A 67 13.51 8.28 0.85
CA ARG A 67 14.55 7.99 1.86
C ARG A 67 15.61 6.98 1.43
N LEU A 68 15.28 6.03 0.54
CA LEU A 68 16.18 4.94 0.23
C LEU A 68 17.06 5.25 -0.99
N ASN A 69 18.27 4.70 -1.00
CA ASN A 69 19.12 4.61 -2.18
C ASN A 69 18.92 3.26 -2.89
N GLU A 70 19.54 3.08 -4.07
CA GLU A 70 19.35 1.89 -4.90
C GLU A 70 19.64 0.57 -4.18
N PRO A 71 20.78 0.38 -3.48
CA PRO A 71 21.03 -0.85 -2.72
C PRO A 71 19.98 -1.12 -1.61
N GLU A 72 19.49 -0.07 -0.96
CA GLU A 72 18.47 -0.18 0.08
C GLU A 72 17.10 -0.57 -0.53
N VAL A 73 16.74 -0.01 -1.68
CA VAL A 73 15.53 -0.40 -2.43
C VAL A 73 15.63 -1.85 -2.89
N GLU A 74 16.78 -2.29 -3.43
CA GLU A 74 16.98 -3.68 -3.82
C GLU A 74 16.83 -4.65 -2.65
N LEU A 75 17.43 -4.32 -1.50
CA LEU A 75 17.32 -5.10 -0.26
C LEU A 75 15.85 -5.22 0.19
N TYR A 76 15.15 -4.09 0.24
CA TYR A 76 13.75 -4.04 0.65
C TYR A 76 12.85 -4.87 -0.30
N MET A 77 12.94 -4.62 -1.61
CA MET A 77 12.14 -5.32 -2.61
C MET A 77 12.40 -6.83 -2.60
N GLU A 78 13.67 -7.25 -2.45
CA GLU A 78 14.02 -8.67 -2.34
C GLU A 78 13.44 -9.31 -1.07
N ASN A 79 13.50 -8.61 0.05
CA ASN A 79 12.89 -9.07 1.30
C ASN A 79 11.38 -9.28 1.13
N ARG A 80 10.69 -8.35 0.47
CA ARG A 80 9.24 -8.44 0.24
C ARG A 80 8.89 -9.53 -0.76
N ARG A 81 9.66 -9.66 -1.84
CA ARG A 81 9.52 -10.76 -2.80
C ARG A 81 9.60 -12.14 -2.13
N THR A 82 10.62 -12.37 -1.31
CA THR A 82 10.82 -13.65 -0.62
C THR A 82 9.75 -13.97 0.41
N LYS A 83 9.03 -12.97 0.89
CA LYS A 83 7.89 -13.10 1.82
C LYS A 83 6.55 -13.25 1.09
N GLY A 84 6.53 -13.19 -0.24
CA GLY A 84 5.33 -13.42 -1.05
C GLY A 84 4.45 -12.18 -1.22
N PHE A 85 4.92 -10.99 -0.92
CA PHE A 85 4.21 -9.76 -1.28
C PHE A 85 4.11 -9.62 -2.79
N THR A 86 3.01 -9.02 -3.25
CA THR A 86 2.74 -8.80 -4.67
C THR A 86 2.72 -7.32 -5.06
N VAL A 87 2.50 -6.43 -4.08
CA VAL A 87 2.43 -4.98 -4.28
C VAL A 87 3.24 -4.25 -3.23
N ILE A 88 3.92 -3.17 -3.63
CA ILE A 88 4.53 -2.20 -2.72
C ILE A 88 3.82 -0.87 -2.90
N GLN A 89 3.23 -0.31 -1.84
CA GLN A 89 2.62 1.02 -1.86
C GLN A 89 3.66 2.07 -1.50
N THR A 90 3.84 3.08 -2.35
CA THR A 90 4.79 4.18 -2.13
C THR A 90 4.34 5.48 -2.80
N VAL A 91 4.97 6.59 -2.44
CA VAL A 91 4.58 7.94 -2.85
C VAL A 91 5.66 8.61 -3.67
N ILE A 92 5.27 9.28 -4.78
CA ILE A 92 6.21 10.08 -5.59
C ILE A 92 6.53 11.40 -4.86
N LEU A 93 5.52 12.21 -4.57
CA LEU A 93 5.71 13.46 -3.81
C LEU A 93 5.39 13.16 -2.34
N SER A 94 6.42 12.78 -1.58
CA SER A 94 6.33 12.40 -0.18
C SER A 94 5.84 13.56 0.71
N GLU A 95 5.33 13.23 1.88
CA GLU A 95 5.03 14.22 2.93
C GLU A 95 6.28 15.03 3.30
N LEU A 96 7.46 14.43 3.31
CA LEU A 96 8.72 15.04 3.73
C LEU A 96 9.37 15.96 2.70
N ASP A 97 9.01 15.86 1.48
CA ASP A 97 9.35 16.62 0.26
C ASP A 97 10.55 17.60 0.31
N GLY A 98 11.75 17.10 0.35
CA GLY A 98 12.95 17.95 0.14
C GLY A 98 13.17 19.04 1.19
N SER A 99 12.53 18.96 2.35
CA SER A 99 12.80 19.84 3.49
C SER A 99 14.25 19.73 3.97
N ASP A 100 14.91 18.61 3.68
CA ASP A 100 16.33 18.34 3.92
C ASP A 100 17.25 18.73 2.74
N GLY A 101 16.68 19.18 1.61
CA GLY A 101 17.42 19.63 0.43
C GLY A 101 17.98 18.54 -0.48
N ILE A 102 17.74 17.26 -0.19
CA ILE A 102 18.37 16.14 -0.91
C ILE A 102 17.58 15.72 -2.14
N ASN A 103 16.25 15.60 -2.02
CA ASN A 103 15.36 15.16 -3.10
C ASN A 103 14.29 16.21 -3.39
N ARG A 104 14.36 16.83 -4.56
CA ARG A 104 13.39 17.84 -5.00
C ARG A 104 12.61 17.33 -6.20
N PRO A 105 11.42 16.76 -5.97
CA PRO A 105 10.63 16.18 -7.06
C PRO A 105 10.10 17.20 -8.07
N LEU A 106 10.06 18.48 -7.69
CA LEU A 106 9.50 19.56 -8.49
C LEU A 106 10.47 20.75 -8.57
N ILE A 107 10.73 21.25 -9.77
CA ILE A 107 11.50 22.48 -9.96
C ILE A 107 10.70 23.67 -9.43
N ASN A 108 11.30 24.41 -8.51
CA ASN A 108 10.65 25.53 -7.81
C ASN A 108 9.33 25.17 -7.09
N GLY A 109 9.14 23.89 -6.72
CA GLY A 109 7.94 23.42 -6.05
C GLY A 109 6.66 23.43 -6.91
N SER A 110 6.80 23.53 -8.23
CA SER A 110 5.66 23.61 -9.15
C SER A 110 5.27 22.26 -9.73
N PRO A 111 4.01 21.79 -9.56
CA PRO A 111 3.52 20.57 -10.19
C PRO A 111 3.63 20.56 -11.72
N SER A 112 3.66 21.73 -12.36
CA SER A 112 3.81 21.84 -13.82
C SER A 112 5.26 21.63 -14.28
N THR A 113 6.22 21.53 -13.36
CA THR A 113 7.65 21.36 -13.69
C THR A 113 8.29 20.23 -12.88
N PRO A 114 7.91 18.95 -13.12
CA PRO A 114 8.55 17.80 -12.51
C PRO A 114 10.05 17.76 -12.81
N ASP A 115 10.88 17.44 -11.81
CA ASP A 115 12.33 17.38 -11.98
C ASP A 115 12.73 16.09 -12.72
N PRO A 116 13.33 16.18 -13.92
CA PRO A 116 13.67 14.99 -14.71
C PRO A 116 14.64 14.03 -14.02
N ASP A 117 15.54 14.53 -13.16
CA ASP A 117 16.53 13.68 -12.49
C ASP A 117 15.89 12.92 -11.33
N TYR A 118 14.99 13.55 -10.57
CA TYR A 118 14.18 12.86 -9.58
C TYR A 118 13.32 11.76 -10.21
N PHE A 119 12.69 12.03 -11.34
CA PHE A 119 11.83 11.05 -12.00
C PHE A 119 12.61 9.92 -12.69
N LYS A 120 13.89 10.09 -13.02
CA LYS A 120 14.77 8.95 -13.38
C LYS A 120 14.97 8.00 -12.20
N TRP A 121 15.03 8.54 -10.98
CA TRP A 121 15.09 7.71 -9.78
C TRP A 121 13.77 6.95 -9.54
N VAL A 122 12.64 7.61 -9.72
CA VAL A 122 11.32 6.93 -9.67
C VAL A 122 11.27 5.79 -10.70
N ASP A 123 11.70 6.04 -11.94
CA ASP A 123 11.78 5.01 -13.00
C ASP A 123 12.61 3.81 -12.53
N ARG A 124 13.78 4.07 -11.93
CA ARG A 124 14.68 3.00 -11.45
C ARG A 124 14.04 2.17 -10.34
N VAL A 125 13.31 2.79 -9.42
CA VAL A 125 12.55 2.07 -8.38
C VAL A 125 11.49 1.15 -8.99
N LEU A 126 10.75 1.62 -10.00
CA LEU A 126 9.75 0.82 -10.72
C LEU A 126 10.39 -0.35 -11.48
N GLU A 127 11.57 -0.14 -12.09
CA GLU A 127 12.34 -1.21 -12.75
C GLU A 127 12.75 -2.30 -11.76
N ILE A 128 13.35 -1.92 -10.62
CA ILE A 128 13.76 -2.86 -9.56
C ILE A 128 12.56 -3.69 -9.08
N ALA A 129 11.41 -3.06 -8.84
CA ALA A 129 10.19 -3.76 -8.48
C ALA A 129 9.76 -4.75 -9.58
N GLY A 130 9.77 -4.32 -10.85
CA GLY A 130 9.40 -5.15 -12.00
C GLY A 130 10.34 -6.35 -12.23
N GLU A 131 11.65 -6.18 -12.00
CA GLU A 131 12.64 -7.28 -12.04
C GLU A 131 12.29 -8.39 -11.05
N LYS A 132 11.73 -8.03 -9.89
CA LYS A 132 11.32 -8.96 -8.85
C LYS A 132 9.88 -9.45 -8.97
N GLY A 133 9.12 -8.95 -9.96
CA GLY A 133 7.71 -9.27 -10.17
C GLY A 133 6.79 -8.61 -9.16
N LEU A 134 7.15 -7.44 -8.65
CA LEU A 134 6.33 -6.65 -7.74
C LEU A 134 5.59 -5.56 -8.51
N TYR A 135 4.30 -5.42 -8.28
CA TYR A 135 3.57 -4.21 -8.63
C TYR A 135 3.90 -3.09 -7.66
N VAL A 136 3.78 -1.86 -8.14
CA VAL A 136 3.89 -0.67 -7.31
C VAL A 136 2.53 0.04 -7.26
N GLY A 137 1.94 0.06 -6.07
CA GLY A 137 0.81 0.92 -5.74
C GLY A 137 1.33 2.36 -5.60
N LEU A 138 1.27 3.12 -6.69
CA LEU A 138 2.00 4.38 -6.84
C LEU A 138 1.08 5.57 -6.58
N LEU A 139 1.37 6.32 -5.51
CA LEU A 139 0.68 7.57 -5.22
C LEU A 139 1.40 8.72 -5.94
N PRO A 140 0.69 9.53 -6.74
CA PRO A 140 1.25 10.73 -7.36
C PRO A 140 1.80 11.73 -6.36
N THR A 141 1.14 11.87 -5.22
CA THR A 141 1.50 12.79 -4.14
C THR A 141 0.86 12.33 -2.83
N TRP A 142 1.46 12.70 -1.70
CA TRP A 142 0.77 12.61 -0.42
C TRP A 142 -0.31 13.68 -0.29
N GLY A 143 -1.30 13.44 0.57
CA GLY A 143 -2.49 14.28 0.64
C GLY A 143 -2.26 15.70 1.15
N ASP A 144 -1.20 15.93 1.91
CA ASP A 144 -0.84 17.25 2.47
C ASP A 144 -0.48 18.30 1.40
N LYS A 145 -0.15 17.86 0.20
CA LYS A 145 0.10 18.75 -0.95
C LYS A 145 -1.20 19.30 -1.57
N VAL A 146 -2.36 18.70 -1.23
CA VAL A 146 -3.69 19.17 -1.63
C VAL A 146 -4.43 19.83 -0.46
N ASP A 147 -4.33 19.24 0.73
CA ASP A 147 -4.96 19.69 1.96
C ASP A 147 -4.00 19.38 3.12
N LYS A 148 -3.32 20.41 3.61
CA LYS A 148 -2.20 20.23 4.54
C LYS A 148 -2.58 19.53 5.83
N GLN A 149 -3.69 19.95 6.47
CA GLN A 149 -4.14 19.43 7.78
C GLN A 149 -2.96 19.12 8.73
N TRP A 150 -2.74 17.85 9.08
CA TRP A 150 -1.65 17.40 9.95
C TRP A 150 -0.31 17.14 9.25
N GLY A 151 -0.23 17.32 7.92
CA GLY A 151 0.99 17.08 7.15
C GLY A 151 1.97 18.25 7.13
N ALA A 152 3.11 18.06 6.48
CA ALA A 152 4.16 19.05 6.33
C ALA A 152 3.77 20.16 5.35
N GLY A 153 3.04 19.84 4.27
CA GLY A 153 2.72 20.76 3.19
C GLY A 153 3.96 21.08 2.31
N PRO A 154 3.97 22.20 1.60
CA PRO A 154 2.86 23.13 1.40
C PRO A 154 1.76 22.57 0.50
N GLU A 155 0.54 23.15 0.54
CA GLU A 155 -0.47 22.91 -0.48
C GLU A 155 0.01 23.51 -1.80
N ILE A 156 0.12 22.69 -2.83
CA ILE A 156 0.64 23.09 -4.15
C ILE A 156 -0.32 22.75 -5.28
N PHE A 157 -1.33 21.92 -5.02
CA PHE A 157 -2.28 21.49 -6.04
C PHE A 157 -3.57 22.29 -6.02
N ASP A 158 -3.99 22.72 -7.20
CA ASP A 158 -5.34 23.11 -7.58
C ASP A 158 -5.86 22.19 -8.69
N GLU A 159 -7.12 22.37 -9.10
CA GLU A 159 -7.74 21.53 -10.12
C GLU A 159 -6.98 21.56 -11.46
N ALA A 160 -6.49 22.74 -11.88
CA ALA A 160 -5.84 22.92 -13.18
C ALA A 160 -4.48 22.22 -13.22
N ASN A 161 -3.61 22.52 -12.24
CA ASN A 161 -2.26 21.95 -12.20
C ASN A 161 -2.26 20.46 -11.82
N ALA A 162 -3.23 20.00 -11.03
CA ALA A 162 -3.42 18.58 -10.72
C ALA A 162 -3.73 17.77 -11.98
N ARG A 163 -4.58 18.29 -12.89
CA ARG A 163 -4.86 17.64 -14.17
C ARG A 163 -3.63 17.60 -15.08
N GLU A 164 -2.87 18.69 -15.15
CA GLU A 164 -1.62 18.74 -15.93
C GLU A 164 -0.58 17.75 -15.41
N TYR A 165 -0.36 17.71 -14.11
CA TYR A 165 0.54 16.76 -13.47
C TYR A 165 0.08 15.32 -13.70
N GLY A 166 -1.21 15.06 -13.57
CA GLY A 166 -1.80 13.76 -13.88
C GLY A 166 -1.54 13.33 -15.34
N ARG A 167 -1.76 14.22 -16.31
CA ARG A 167 -1.44 13.95 -17.73
C ARG A 167 0.04 13.65 -17.96
N TRP A 168 0.89 14.37 -17.26
CA TRP A 168 2.33 14.17 -17.36
C TRP A 168 2.72 12.78 -16.84
N LEU A 169 2.22 12.39 -15.66
CA LEU A 169 2.43 11.06 -15.10
C LEU A 169 1.86 9.96 -15.99
N GLY A 170 0.63 10.12 -16.46
CA GLY A 170 -0.02 9.15 -17.34
C GLY A 170 0.78 8.91 -18.61
N ARG A 171 1.29 9.98 -19.26
CA ARG A 171 2.16 9.84 -20.45
C ARG A 171 3.49 9.16 -20.13
N ARG A 172 4.10 9.47 -18.97
CA ARG A 172 5.39 8.90 -18.61
C ARG A 172 5.31 7.40 -18.34
N TYR A 173 4.23 6.96 -17.70
CA TYR A 173 4.15 5.62 -17.13
C TYR A 173 3.14 4.69 -17.83
N ALA A 174 2.47 5.13 -18.89
CA ALA A 174 1.47 4.32 -19.60
C ALA A 174 1.99 2.93 -20.04
N ASP A 175 3.27 2.83 -20.38
CA ASP A 175 3.91 1.59 -20.85
C ASP A 175 4.66 0.82 -19.74
N THR A 176 4.71 1.33 -18.50
CA THR A 176 5.36 0.67 -17.36
C THR A 176 4.48 -0.47 -16.86
N PRO A 177 4.90 -1.74 -16.87
CA PRO A 177 3.97 -2.86 -16.75
C PRO A 177 3.42 -3.10 -15.34
N ASN A 178 4.02 -2.54 -14.32
CA ASN A 178 3.83 -2.94 -12.91
C ASN A 178 3.33 -1.81 -12.01
N ILE A 179 2.40 -0.99 -12.50
CA ILE A 179 1.80 0.11 -11.73
C ILE A 179 0.33 -0.18 -11.42
N ILE A 180 -0.09 0.22 -10.24
CA ILE A 180 -1.48 0.44 -9.83
C ILE A 180 -1.54 1.86 -9.29
N TRP A 181 -2.33 2.73 -9.90
CA TRP A 181 -2.46 4.11 -9.43
C TRP A 181 -3.29 4.19 -8.15
N ILE A 182 -2.79 4.93 -7.17
CA ILE A 182 -3.50 5.20 -5.93
C ILE A 182 -3.58 6.71 -5.76
N ILE A 183 -4.76 7.30 -6.00
CA ILE A 183 -5.01 8.72 -5.80
C ILE A 183 -5.28 9.00 -4.32
N GLY A 184 -5.07 10.20 -3.84
CA GLY A 184 -5.31 10.56 -2.44
C GLY A 184 -4.04 10.52 -1.61
N GLY A 185 -4.12 9.99 -0.40
CA GLY A 185 -3.05 9.97 0.59
C GLY A 185 -3.53 10.56 1.91
N ASP A 186 -4.34 9.77 2.63
CA ASP A 186 -4.80 10.07 3.98
C ASP A 186 -5.63 11.37 4.11
N ARG A 187 -6.48 11.63 3.11
CA ARG A 187 -7.36 12.80 3.08
C ARG A 187 -8.79 12.42 2.68
N SER A 188 -9.74 13.26 3.09
CA SER A 188 -11.12 13.15 2.62
C SER A 188 -11.25 13.55 1.16
N GLY A 189 -12.26 13.01 0.47
CA GLY A 189 -12.66 13.44 -0.86
C GLY A 189 -13.71 14.54 -0.85
N GLU A 190 -13.78 15.39 0.19
CA GLU A 190 -14.81 16.41 0.33
C GLU A 190 -14.38 17.78 -0.19
N GLY A 191 -15.36 18.59 -0.58
CA GLY A 191 -15.16 19.98 -0.95
C GLY A 191 -14.12 20.17 -2.06
N LYS A 192 -13.12 21.04 -1.85
CA LYS A 192 -12.02 21.28 -2.81
C LYS A 192 -11.22 20.03 -3.13
N ASN A 193 -11.09 19.10 -2.16
CA ASN A 193 -10.33 17.88 -2.33
C ASN A 193 -10.94 17.00 -3.44
N PHE A 194 -12.26 16.95 -3.52
CA PHE A 194 -12.96 16.20 -4.57
C PHE A 194 -12.53 16.63 -5.98
N THR A 195 -12.56 17.94 -6.24
CA THR A 195 -12.26 18.46 -7.59
C THR A 195 -10.79 18.30 -7.95
N VAL A 196 -9.88 18.49 -7.00
CA VAL A 196 -8.44 18.34 -7.22
C VAL A 196 -8.07 16.88 -7.47
N TRP A 197 -8.54 15.95 -6.63
CA TRP A 197 -8.26 14.52 -6.81
C TRP A 197 -8.89 13.96 -8.09
N LYS A 198 -10.12 14.35 -8.40
CA LYS A 198 -10.79 13.99 -9.65
C LYS A 198 -9.99 14.50 -10.85
N ALA A 199 -9.56 15.74 -10.84
CA ALA A 199 -8.78 16.32 -11.94
C ALA A 199 -7.45 15.58 -12.16
N MET A 200 -6.74 15.21 -11.06
CA MET A 200 -5.51 14.42 -11.14
C MET A 200 -5.77 13.02 -11.72
N ALA A 201 -6.77 12.32 -11.21
CA ALA A 201 -7.15 10.98 -11.69
C ALA A 201 -7.55 10.99 -13.17
N GLU A 202 -8.42 11.91 -13.57
CA GLU A 202 -8.83 12.07 -14.97
C GLU A 202 -7.63 12.42 -15.86
N GLY A 203 -6.73 13.31 -15.38
CA GLY A 203 -5.51 13.65 -16.09
C GLY A 203 -4.63 12.42 -16.38
N ILE A 204 -4.42 11.55 -15.40
CA ILE A 204 -3.72 10.28 -15.60
C ILE A 204 -4.47 9.42 -16.62
N LYS A 205 -5.77 9.20 -16.41
CA LYS A 205 -6.60 8.33 -17.26
C LYS A 205 -6.77 8.87 -18.69
N GLU A 206 -6.55 10.15 -18.96
CA GLU A 206 -6.51 10.68 -20.34
C GLU A 206 -5.36 10.08 -21.16
N CYS A 207 -4.25 9.78 -20.52
CA CYS A 207 -3.02 9.31 -21.17
C CYS A 207 -2.71 7.82 -20.89
N ASP A 208 -3.14 7.32 -19.74
CA ASP A 208 -2.96 5.94 -19.31
C ASP A 208 -4.31 5.23 -19.19
N LYS A 209 -4.60 4.35 -20.14
CA LYS A 209 -5.83 3.54 -20.18
C LYS A 209 -5.63 2.12 -19.64
N ARG A 210 -4.38 1.78 -19.32
CA ARG A 210 -3.95 0.43 -19.00
C ARG A 210 -4.11 0.11 -17.53
N HIS A 211 -3.60 0.99 -16.66
CA HIS A 211 -3.43 0.67 -15.24
C HIS A 211 -4.72 0.88 -14.45
N LEU A 212 -4.96 -0.02 -13.50
CA LEU A 212 -6.03 0.12 -12.51
C LEU A 212 -5.75 1.31 -11.61
N MET A 213 -6.84 1.92 -11.12
CA MET A 213 -6.77 3.09 -10.26
C MET A 213 -7.75 2.99 -9.09
N THR A 214 -7.31 3.43 -7.92
CA THR A 214 -8.14 3.57 -6.71
C THR A 214 -7.84 4.89 -6.00
N TYR A 215 -8.47 5.10 -4.85
CA TYR A 215 -8.29 6.28 -4.01
C TYR A 215 -8.00 5.86 -2.57
N HIS A 216 -6.93 6.41 -1.98
CA HIS A 216 -6.53 6.22 -0.58
C HIS A 216 -7.21 7.26 0.31
N PRO A 217 -8.22 6.88 1.10
CA PRO A 217 -8.95 7.78 1.98
C PRO A 217 -8.18 8.04 3.29
N GLN A 218 -8.70 8.95 4.11
CA GLN A 218 -8.29 9.09 5.50
C GLN A 218 -8.79 7.93 6.37
N GLY A 219 -8.25 7.82 7.60
CA GLY A 219 -8.61 6.77 8.56
C GLY A 219 -10.11 6.63 8.78
N GLU A 220 -10.56 5.39 8.92
CA GLU A 220 -11.95 4.97 9.16
C GLU A 220 -12.94 5.34 8.05
N HIS A 221 -12.43 5.58 6.83
CA HIS A 221 -13.22 5.92 5.65
C HIS A 221 -12.94 4.97 4.49
N SER A 222 -13.79 5.07 3.47
CA SER A 222 -13.61 4.39 2.19
C SER A 222 -13.64 5.38 1.04
N SER A 223 -12.88 5.09 -0.02
CA SER A 223 -12.97 5.79 -1.31
C SER A 223 -14.39 5.90 -1.83
N SER A 224 -15.20 4.88 -1.51
CA SER A 224 -16.59 4.78 -1.92
C SER A 224 -17.50 5.89 -1.36
N PHE A 225 -17.08 6.59 -0.32
CA PHE A 225 -17.86 7.68 0.26
C PHE A 225 -17.97 8.87 -0.69
N TRP A 226 -16.97 9.05 -1.57
CA TRP A 226 -16.90 10.20 -2.47
C TRP A 226 -16.79 9.83 -3.94
N PHE A 227 -16.07 8.75 -4.27
CA PHE A 227 -15.64 8.47 -5.64
C PHE A 227 -16.21 7.18 -6.24
N HIS A 228 -17.14 6.50 -5.57
CA HIS A 228 -17.66 5.21 -6.04
C HIS A 228 -18.19 5.25 -7.48
N ASP A 229 -18.88 6.31 -7.84
CA ASP A 229 -19.53 6.47 -9.16
C ASP A 229 -18.58 7.05 -10.23
N GLU A 230 -17.37 7.42 -9.83
CA GLU A 230 -16.38 7.92 -10.78
C GLU A 230 -15.86 6.81 -11.68
N THR A 231 -15.76 7.09 -12.97
CA THR A 231 -15.38 6.11 -13.99
C THR A 231 -13.91 5.75 -13.95
N TRP A 232 -13.09 6.58 -13.34
CA TRP A 232 -11.66 6.33 -13.15
C TRP A 232 -11.35 5.40 -11.97
N LEU A 233 -12.28 5.26 -11.00
CA LEU A 233 -12.11 4.40 -9.83
C LEU A 233 -12.46 2.96 -10.20
N ASP A 234 -11.45 2.12 -10.39
CA ASP A 234 -11.64 0.72 -10.79
C ASP A 234 -12.03 -0.18 -9.61
N PHE A 235 -11.54 0.11 -8.41
CA PHE A 235 -11.86 -0.63 -7.17
C PHE A 235 -11.88 0.31 -5.96
N ASN A 236 -12.67 -0.05 -4.94
CA ASN A 236 -12.71 0.70 -3.69
C ASN A 236 -11.54 0.33 -2.80
N MET A 237 -11.01 1.33 -2.10
CA MET A 237 -10.02 1.16 -1.03
C MET A 237 -10.56 1.79 0.23
N PHE A 238 -10.46 1.11 1.35
CA PHE A 238 -10.74 1.69 2.66
C PHE A 238 -9.49 1.70 3.52
N GLN A 239 -9.46 2.61 4.48
CA GLN A 239 -8.45 2.69 5.51
C GLN A 239 -9.10 2.38 6.85
N SER A 240 -8.81 1.21 7.42
CA SER A 240 -9.32 0.87 8.75
C SER A 240 -8.57 1.61 9.86
N GLY A 241 -7.34 2.03 9.59
CA GLY A 241 -6.59 3.02 10.37
C GLY A 241 -6.01 2.51 11.69
N HIS A 242 -5.43 3.45 12.45
CA HIS A 242 -4.60 3.17 13.62
C HIS A 242 -5.19 3.68 14.95
N ALA A 243 -6.43 4.22 14.93
CA ALA A 243 -6.97 4.91 16.09
C ALA A 243 -7.45 3.95 17.21
N GLN A 244 -7.82 2.73 16.89
CA GLN A 244 -8.51 1.86 17.85
C GLN A 244 -8.39 0.36 17.54
N ARG A 245 -8.75 -0.47 18.55
CA ARG A 245 -8.86 -1.93 18.45
C ARG A 245 -10.27 -2.43 18.11
N ASP A 246 -11.14 -1.61 17.53
CA ASP A 246 -12.46 -2.07 17.09
C ASP A 246 -12.34 -2.91 15.82
N TYR A 247 -12.39 -4.23 15.98
CA TYR A 247 -12.37 -5.15 14.83
C TYR A 247 -13.67 -5.12 14.00
N ALA A 248 -14.74 -4.48 14.49
CA ALA A 248 -15.97 -4.37 13.69
C ALA A 248 -15.87 -3.35 12.56
N ILE A 249 -14.91 -2.40 12.64
CA ILE A 249 -14.74 -1.36 11.62
C ILE A 249 -14.46 -1.96 10.23
N TYR A 250 -13.64 -3.02 10.15
CA TYR A 250 -13.32 -3.70 8.89
C TYR A 250 -14.59 -4.22 8.21
N ARG A 251 -15.42 -4.92 8.97
CA ARG A 251 -16.69 -5.43 8.45
C ARG A 251 -17.64 -4.31 8.06
N ARG A 252 -17.71 -3.25 8.85
CA ARG A 252 -18.59 -2.10 8.59
C ARG A 252 -18.22 -1.40 7.27
N LEU A 253 -16.96 -1.04 7.07
CA LEU A 253 -16.49 -0.38 5.84
C LEU A 253 -16.61 -1.32 4.64
N LEU A 254 -16.04 -2.51 4.75
CA LEU A 254 -16.02 -3.49 3.66
C LEU A 254 -17.42 -3.91 3.24
N LEU A 255 -18.31 -4.29 4.18
CA LEU A 255 -19.66 -4.74 3.83
C LEU A 255 -20.50 -3.62 3.21
N ASN A 256 -20.32 -2.37 3.64
CA ASN A 256 -20.96 -1.24 2.98
C ASN A 256 -20.54 -1.13 1.51
N ASP A 257 -19.25 -1.23 1.23
CA ASP A 257 -18.73 -1.12 -0.13
C ASP A 257 -19.15 -2.29 -1.02
N LEU A 258 -19.20 -3.50 -0.47
CA LEU A 258 -19.62 -4.70 -1.21
C LEU A 258 -21.11 -4.67 -1.63
N GLN A 259 -21.92 -3.80 -1.02
CA GLN A 259 -23.34 -3.63 -1.35
C GLN A 259 -23.60 -2.53 -2.39
N LYS A 260 -22.61 -1.71 -2.70
CA LYS A 260 -22.75 -0.60 -3.67
C LYS A 260 -22.88 -1.10 -5.11
N GLN A 261 -23.46 -0.24 -5.93
CA GLN A 261 -23.56 -0.42 -7.38
C GLN A 261 -22.89 0.78 -8.09
N PRO A 262 -22.15 0.54 -9.19
CA PRO A 262 -21.77 -0.76 -9.73
C PRO A 262 -20.91 -1.56 -8.75
N ILE A 263 -20.94 -2.89 -8.83
CA ILE A 263 -20.10 -3.74 -7.99
C ILE A 263 -18.62 -3.47 -8.33
N LYS A 264 -17.80 -3.18 -7.31
CA LYS A 264 -16.36 -3.00 -7.44
C LYS A 264 -15.63 -3.85 -6.41
N PRO A 265 -14.42 -4.36 -6.70
CA PRO A 265 -13.58 -4.99 -5.69
C PRO A 265 -13.30 -4.02 -4.54
N VAL A 266 -13.01 -4.56 -3.35
CA VAL A 266 -12.76 -3.75 -2.15
C VAL A 266 -11.47 -4.20 -1.49
N LEU A 267 -10.57 -3.26 -1.22
CA LEU A 267 -9.25 -3.48 -0.63
C LEU A 267 -9.12 -2.76 0.71
N ASP A 268 -8.57 -3.43 1.74
CA ASP A 268 -8.05 -2.74 2.92
C ASP A 268 -6.64 -2.21 2.61
N GLY A 269 -6.56 -0.93 2.28
CA GLY A 269 -5.33 -0.31 1.77
C GLY A 269 -4.42 0.23 2.85
N GLU A 270 -4.97 0.51 4.04
CA GLU A 270 -4.19 0.92 5.21
C GLU A 270 -4.86 0.47 6.51
N PRO A 271 -4.61 -0.78 6.90
CA PRO A 271 -5.05 -1.32 8.18
C PRO A 271 -4.12 -0.88 9.33
N ARG A 272 -4.28 -1.50 10.48
CA ARG A 272 -3.35 -1.33 11.60
C ARG A 272 -1.95 -1.74 11.20
N TYR A 273 -0.98 -0.88 11.46
CA TYR A 273 0.43 -1.23 11.28
C TYR A 273 0.97 -1.93 12.52
N GLU A 274 1.78 -2.95 12.28
CA GLU A 274 2.56 -3.57 13.35
C GLU A 274 3.47 -2.53 14.00
N ASN A 275 3.54 -2.55 15.32
CA ASN A 275 4.37 -1.68 16.13
C ASN A 275 4.04 -0.17 16.08
N ILE A 276 2.94 0.27 15.44
CA ILE A 276 2.53 1.66 15.53
C ILE A 276 1.83 1.93 16.86
N PRO A 277 2.08 3.10 17.52
CA PRO A 277 1.33 3.49 18.72
C PRO A 277 -0.16 3.65 18.41
N ILE A 278 -1.02 3.08 19.26
CA ILE A 278 -2.48 3.20 19.13
C ILE A 278 -2.88 4.67 19.26
N ASP A 279 -3.65 5.19 18.31
CA ASP A 279 -4.02 6.60 18.24
C ASP A 279 -2.80 7.53 18.22
N PHE A 280 -1.68 7.03 17.65
CA PHE A 280 -0.39 7.73 17.57
C PHE A 280 0.21 8.16 18.93
N LYS A 281 -0.23 7.52 20.03
CA LYS A 281 0.17 7.84 21.40
C LYS A 281 0.81 6.62 22.06
N SER A 282 2.10 6.72 22.38
CA SER A 282 2.86 5.60 22.95
C SER A 282 2.31 5.10 24.30
N GLU A 283 1.62 5.96 25.07
CA GLU A 283 0.95 5.59 26.31
C GLU A 283 -0.26 4.65 26.12
N ASN A 284 -0.83 4.58 24.92
CA ASN A 284 -1.92 3.66 24.60
C ASN A 284 -1.44 2.23 24.26
N GLY A 285 -0.11 2.01 24.25
CA GLY A 285 0.49 0.79 23.75
C GLY A 285 0.59 0.77 22.23
N ARG A 286 0.93 -0.40 21.66
CA ARG A 286 1.15 -0.58 20.22
C ARG A 286 0.34 -1.76 19.73
N PHE A 287 0.05 -1.74 18.42
CA PHE A 287 -0.49 -2.93 17.76
C PHE A 287 0.62 -3.98 17.60
N ASP A 288 0.28 -5.23 17.85
CA ASP A 288 1.19 -6.35 17.73
C ASP A 288 0.87 -7.23 16.50
N ASP A 289 1.61 -8.31 16.35
CA ASP A 289 1.46 -9.27 15.26
C ASP A 289 0.09 -9.99 15.29
N PHE A 290 -0.54 -10.14 16.46
CA PHE A 290 -1.89 -10.67 16.57
C PHE A 290 -2.93 -9.68 16.03
N ASP A 291 -2.82 -8.40 16.36
CA ASP A 291 -3.70 -7.35 15.87
C ASP A 291 -3.69 -7.30 14.32
N VAL A 292 -2.49 -7.37 13.73
CA VAL A 292 -2.30 -7.35 12.27
C VAL A 292 -2.88 -8.60 11.60
N ARG A 293 -2.61 -9.79 12.15
CA ARG A 293 -3.19 -11.04 11.62
C ARG A 293 -4.71 -11.07 11.72
N MET A 294 -5.27 -10.61 12.81
CA MET A 294 -6.73 -10.54 13.00
C MET A 294 -7.37 -9.62 11.96
N THR A 295 -6.74 -8.48 11.68
CA THR A 295 -7.20 -7.55 10.65
C THR A 295 -7.19 -8.19 9.27
N LEU A 296 -6.08 -8.84 8.90
CA LEU A 296 -5.95 -9.56 7.64
C LEU A 296 -7.09 -10.59 7.48
N TYR A 297 -7.27 -11.47 8.47
CA TYR A 297 -8.29 -12.51 8.38
C TYR A 297 -9.70 -11.93 8.32
N GLN A 298 -9.99 -10.89 9.08
CA GLN A 298 -11.30 -10.25 9.04
C GLN A 298 -11.59 -9.58 7.70
N SER A 299 -10.63 -8.86 7.12
CA SER A 299 -10.78 -8.26 5.80
C SER A 299 -10.98 -9.34 4.73
N MET A 300 -10.09 -10.32 4.66
CA MET A 300 -10.13 -11.35 3.61
C MET A 300 -11.37 -12.25 3.71
N PHE A 301 -11.71 -12.75 4.90
CA PHE A 301 -12.89 -13.63 5.07
C PHE A 301 -14.23 -12.87 5.03
N SER A 302 -14.20 -11.55 5.06
CA SER A 302 -15.39 -10.71 4.82
C SER A 302 -15.57 -10.34 3.35
N GLY A 303 -14.62 -10.70 2.46
CA GLY A 303 -14.76 -10.55 1.01
C GLY A 303 -13.89 -9.47 0.38
N ALA A 304 -12.84 -8.99 1.07
CA ALA A 304 -11.84 -8.12 0.45
C ALA A 304 -11.10 -8.84 -0.68
N CYS A 305 -10.73 -8.12 -1.73
CA CYS A 305 -9.94 -8.63 -2.84
C CYS A 305 -8.43 -8.68 -2.55
N GLY A 306 -8.02 -8.19 -1.39
CA GLY A 306 -6.65 -8.13 -0.95
C GLY A 306 -6.52 -7.40 0.39
N TYR A 307 -5.27 -7.24 0.80
CA TYR A 307 -4.90 -6.64 2.08
C TYR A 307 -3.52 -5.99 1.96
N THR A 308 -3.31 -4.90 2.67
CA THR A 308 -1.99 -4.25 2.75
C THR A 308 -1.44 -4.38 4.16
N TYR A 309 -0.29 -4.98 4.31
CA TYR A 309 0.47 -4.99 5.55
C TYR A 309 1.16 -3.64 5.75
N GLY A 310 1.34 -3.26 7.00
CA GLY A 310 2.18 -2.13 7.39
C GLY A 310 2.92 -2.41 8.68
N CYS A 311 4.08 -1.79 8.82
CA CYS A 311 4.88 -1.79 10.03
C CYS A 311 5.41 -0.38 10.28
N ASN A 312 5.35 0.08 11.52
CA ASN A 312 5.67 1.47 11.87
C ASN A 312 7.05 1.92 11.39
N GLU A 313 8.05 1.09 11.55
CA GLU A 313 9.41 1.40 11.14
C GLU A 313 9.61 1.35 9.63
N VAL A 314 8.87 0.46 8.96
CA VAL A 314 9.00 0.19 7.52
C VAL A 314 8.31 1.26 6.67
N TRP A 315 7.06 1.66 6.99
CA TRP A 315 6.37 2.63 6.16
C TRP A 315 7.12 3.96 6.05
N GLN A 316 7.79 4.37 7.15
CA GLN A 316 8.57 5.60 7.21
C GLN A 316 10.06 5.40 6.86
N MET A 317 10.49 4.18 6.52
CA MET A 317 11.90 3.84 6.27
C MET A 317 12.81 4.41 7.35
N TYR A 318 12.44 4.18 8.62
CA TYR A 318 13.18 4.70 9.76
C TYR A 318 14.54 4.03 9.87
N SER A 319 15.57 4.84 9.97
CA SER A 319 16.96 4.40 10.19
C SER A 319 17.73 5.46 10.98
N ASP A 320 18.93 5.14 11.38
CA ASP A 320 19.83 6.10 12.08
C ASP A 320 20.14 7.37 11.27
N LYS A 321 19.83 7.38 9.96
CA LYS A 321 20.00 8.54 9.08
C LYS A 321 18.87 9.57 9.21
N TYR A 322 17.70 9.17 9.72
CA TYR A 322 16.48 9.99 9.70
C TYR A 322 15.80 9.98 11.06
N SER A 323 15.29 11.12 11.48
CA SER A 323 14.37 11.15 12.63
C SER A 323 13.08 10.42 12.29
N PRO A 324 12.47 9.69 13.25
CA PRO A 324 11.18 9.05 13.02
C PRO A 324 10.07 10.11 12.88
N MET A 325 9.12 9.86 11.97
CA MET A 325 7.89 10.66 11.85
C MET A 325 6.90 10.29 12.96
N ILE A 326 6.80 9.00 13.23
CA ILE A 326 6.03 8.43 14.35
C ILE A 326 7.02 7.65 15.21
N ASP A 327 6.89 7.74 16.53
CA ASP A 327 7.75 7.07 17.50
C ASP A 327 8.04 5.61 17.11
N ALA A 328 9.31 5.31 16.87
CA ALA A 328 9.81 4.05 16.36
C ALA A 328 10.77 3.39 17.37
N GLN A 329 10.73 2.06 17.46
CA GLN A 329 11.52 1.30 18.45
C GLN A 329 12.78 0.71 17.86
N THR A 330 12.78 0.36 16.57
CA THR A 330 13.91 -0.25 15.86
C THR A 330 14.07 0.42 14.49
N THR A 331 15.18 0.17 13.80
CA THR A 331 15.31 0.51 12.38
C THR A 331 14.58 -0.50 11.49
N TRP A 332 14.19 -0.07 10.28
CA TRP A 332 13.53 -0.94 9.28
C TRP A 332 14.41 -2.10 8.81
#